data_475503cae29686df719abc0fced261d2
#
_entry.id   475503cae29686df719abc0fced261d2
#
_cell.length_a   1.000
_cell.length_b   1.000
_cell.length_c   1.000
_cell.angle_alpha   90.00
_cell.angle_beta   90.00
_cell.angle_gamma   90.00
#
_symmetry.space_group_name_H-M   'P 1'
#
loop_
_entity.id
_entity.type
_entity.pdbx_description
1 polymer ?
#
loop_
_entity_poly.entity_id
_entity_poly.type
_entity_poly.pdbx_seq_one_letter_code
_entity_poly.pdbx_strand_id
1 'polypeptide(L)'
;MRKLRLRKKRVLLFIVLPALLISIGITLAFMFKSSETVENIFFPAKVECKVTEVFDGTQKSSIAIKNTGNTDAYLRLRFVSCWVNGNGDIVGKESEPVQLSFSPDWTALGDNTYMYNSPVAPDEATANLLTSPLVLKKDTYLGEPVYQAVEIFAEGIQSKPADAVKQAWGVDIE
;
A
#
# COMPACT_ATOMS: atom_id res chain seq x y z
N MET A 1 61.71 16.05 -58.76
CA MET A 1 60.76 16.58 -57.79
C MET A 1 59.39 15.84 -57.69
N ARG A 2 58.89 15.20 -58.72
CA ARG A 2 57.59 14.49 -58.76
C ARG A 2 57.56 13.22 -57.87
N LYS A 3 58.63 12.48 -57.75
CA LYS A 3 58.73 11.26 -56.92
C LYS A 3 58.72 11.52 -55.42
N LEU A 4 59.23 12.65 -54.93
CA LEU A 4 59.20 13.03 -53.53
C LEU A 4 57.80 13.41 -53.07
N ARG A 5 56.98 14.05 -53.91
CA ARG A 5 55.59 14.43 -53.65
C ARG A 5 54.67 13.18 -53.51
N LEU A 6 54.96 12.15 -54.36
CA LEU A 6 54.21 10.89 -54.31
C LEU A 6 54.46 10.08 -53.00
N ARG A 7 55.74 10.10 -52.54
CA ARG A 7 56.12 9.45 -51.27
C ARG A 7 55.42 10.12 -50.05
N LYS A 8 55.49 11.43 -50.03
CA LYS A 8 54.79 12.20 -48.96
C LYS A 8 53.30 11.94 -48.93
N LYS A 9 52.61 11.88 -50.08
CA LYS A 9 51.18 11.55 -50.16
C LYS A 9 50.90 10.12 -49.71
N ARG A 10 51.73 9.13 -50.03
CA ARG A 10 51.57 7.75 -49.57
C ARG A 10 51.76 7.64 -48.05
N VAL A 11 52.78 8.27 -47.49
CA VAL A 11 53.04 8.31 -46.06
C VAL A 11 51.87 8.98 -45.31
N LEU A 12 51.38 10.07 -45.85
CA LEU A 12 50.19 10.79 -45.28
C LEU A 12 48.97 9.85 -45.28
N LEU A 13 48.75 9.10 -46.38
CA LEU A 13 47.60 8.17 -46.46
C LEU A 13 47.72 7.05 -45.45
N PHE A 14 48.93 6.51 -45.21
CA PHE A 14 49.19 5.45 -44.23
C PHE A 14 49.04 5.91 -42.77
N ILE A 15 49.08 7.22 -42.51
CA ILE A 15 48.85 7.79 -41.16
C ILE A 15 47.41 8.18 -40.99
N VAL A 16 46.80 8.84 -41.97
CA VAL A 16 45.43 9.37 -41.85
C VAL A 16 44.38 8.26 -41.86
N LEU A 17 44.58 7.22 -42.69
CA LEU A 17 43.61 6.13 -42.78
C LEU A 17 43.44 5.33 -41.46
N PRO A 18 44.55 4.88 -40.81
CA PRO A 18 44.37 4.23 -39.50
C PRO A 18 43.88 5.17 -38.42
N ALA A 19 44.25 6.43 -38.41
CA ALA A 19 43.72 7.41 -37.47
C ALA A 19 42.21 7.59 -37.60
N LEU A 20 41.69 7.58 -38.84
CA LEU A 20 40.25 7.64 -39.11
C LEU A 20 39.53 6.37 -38.63
N LEU A 21 40.12 5.20 -38.88
CA LEU A 21 39.55 3.92 -38.41
C LEU A 21 39.51 3.82 -36.89
N ILE A 22 40.55 4.30 -36.21
CA ILE A 22 40.58 4.35 -34.73
C ILE A 22 39.51 5.30 -34.20
N SER A 23 39.32 6.48 -34.79
CA SER A 23 38.30 7.43 -34.36
C SER A 23 36.90 6.88 -34.53
N ILE A 24 36.59 6.17 -35.61
CA ILE A 24 35.31 5.49 -35.85
C ILE A 24 35.11 4.39 -34.78
N GLY A 25 36.14 3.58 -34.52
CA GLY A 25 36.08 2.53 -33.51
C GLY A 25 35.79 3.05 -32.11
N ILE A 26 36.42 4.15 -31.69
CA ILE A 26 36.19 4.80 -30.42
C ILE A 26 34.75 5.32 -30.34
N THR A 27 34.26 5.96 -31.40
CA THR A 27 32.87 6.49 -31.43
C THR A 27 31.84 5.38 -31.34
N LEU A 28 32.02 4.27 -32.05
CA LEU A 28 31.14 3.11 -31.97
C LEU A 28 31.18 2.46 -30.59
N ALA A 29 32.37 2.27 -30.00
CA ALA A 29 32.48 1.73 -28.64
C ALA A 29 31.81 2.58 -27.59
N PHE A 30 31.89 3.93 -27.74
CA PHE A 30 31.20 4.87 -26.88
C PHE A 30 29.66 4.79 -27.03
N MET A 31 29.18 4.69 -28.28
CA MET A 31 27.76 4.51 -28.55
C MET A 31 27.22 3.19 -27.96
N PHE A 32 27.94 2.10 -28.07
CA PHE A 32 27.55 0.81 -27.47
C PHE A 32 27.54 0.86 -25.95
N LYS A 33 28.51 1.55 -25.33
CA LYS A 33 28.58 1.69 -23.87
C LYS A 33 27.52 2.63 -23.32
N SER A 34 27.09 3.66 -24.06
CA SER A 34 26.03 4.58 -23.64
C SER A 34 24.61 4.06 -23.89
N SER A 35 24.47 2.92 -24.57
CA SER A 35 23.18 2.26 -24.77
C SER A 35 22.91 1.11 -23.79
N GLU A 36 23.49 1.15 -22.59
CA GLU A 36 22.94 0.35 -21.50
C GLU A 36 21.49 0.81 -21.27
N THR A 37 20.58 -0.05 -21.65
CA THR A 37 19.14 0.17 -21.44
C THR A 37 18.95 0.25 -19.94
N VAL A 38 18.73 1.46 -19.44
CA VAL A 38 18.20 1.63 -18.08
C VAL A 38 16.77 1.11 -18.15
N GLU A 39 16.57 -0.15 -17.84
CA GLU A 39 15.23 -0.67 -17.59
C GLU A 39 14.69 0.06 -16.35
N ASN A 40 13.95 1.11 -16.58
CA ASN A 40 13.08 1.68 -15.54
C ASN A 40 11.95 0.67 -15.30
N ILE A 41 12.22 -0.32 -14.44
CA ILE A 41 11.17 -1.22 -13.96
C ILE A 41 10.31 -0.41 -13.01
N PHE A 42 9.22 0.15 -13.54
CA PHE A 42 8.21 0.82 -12.73
C PHE A 42 7.30 -0.24 -12.10
N PHE A 43 7.45 -0.45 -10.79
CA PHE A 43 6.49 -1.22 -10.01
C PHE A 43 5.40 -0.25 -9.54
N PRO A 44 4.16 -0.37 -10.03
CA PRO A 44 3.07 0.46 -9.52
C PRO A 44 2.87 0.18 -8.02
N ALA A 45 2.65 1.25 -7.26
CA ALA A 45 2.27 1.12 -5.87
C ALA A 45 0.92 0.40 -5.77
N LYS A 46 0.87 -0.68 -4.98
CA LYS A 46 -0.33 -1.47 -4.74
C LYS A 46 -0.66 -1.38 -3.25
N VAL A 47 -1.80 -0.80 -2.94
CA VAL A 47 -2.34 -0.76 -1.58
C VAL A 47 -3.33 -1.89 -1.43
N GLU A 48 -3.06 -2.79 -0.52
CA GLU A 48 -3.96 -3.86 -0.10
C GLU A 48 -3.87 -4.03 1.41
N CYS A 49 -4.98 -4.39 2.03
CA CYS A 49 -4.99 -4.63 3.46
C CYS A 49 -5.96 -5.77 3.81
N LYS A 50 -5.70 -6.41 4.95
CA LYS A 50 -6.51 -7.50 5.47
C LYS A 50 -6.74 -7.30 6.95
N VAL A 51 -8.00 -7.42 7.39
CA VAL A 51 -8.33 -7.47 8.82
C VAL A 51 -7.84 -8.77 9.41
N THR A 52 -7.23 -8.69 10.58
CA THR A 52 -6.90 -9.82 11.45
C THR A 52 -7.61 -9.65 12.76
N GLU A 53 -8.36 -10.66 13.19
CA GLU A 53 -9.12 -10.62 14.43
C GLU A 53 -9.06 -11.95 15.19
N VAL A 54 -9.23 -11.88 16.49
CA VAL A 54 -9.44 -13.05 17.35
C VAL A 54 -10.85 -12.97 17.90
N PHE A 55 -11.68 -13.92 17.47
CA PHE A 55 -13.09 -14.04 17.85
C PHE A 55 -13.38 -15.42 18.43
N ASP A 56 -14.04 -15.46 19.58
CA ASP A 56 -14.37 -16.71 20.31
C ASP A 56 -15.85 -17.13 20.19
N GLY A 57 -16.61 -16.44 19.32
CA GLY A 57 -18.06 -16.65 19.16
C GLY A 57 -18.91 -15.69 20.00
N THR A 58 -18.33 -15.00 20.97
CA THR A 58 -19.05 -14.06 21.85
C THR A 58 -18.38 -12.70 21.97
N GLN A 59 -17.09 -12.64 21.81
CA GLN A 59 -16.30 -11.41 21.90
C GLN A 59 -15.12 -11.43 20.93
N LYS A 60 -14.72 -10.23 20.51
CA LYS A 60 -13.50 -10.01 19.76
C LYS A 60 -12.43 -9.47 20.72
N SER A 61 -11.32 -10.19 20.90
CA SER A 61 -10.25 -9.80 21.83
C SER A 61 -9.10 -9.06 21.16
N SER A 62 -8.97 -9.18 19.85
CA SER A 62 -7.96 -8.47 19.08
C SER A 62 -8.49 -8.12 17.70
N ILE A 63 -8.20 -6.90 17.26
CA ILE A 63 -8.50 -6.42 15.91
C ILE A 63 -7.30 -5.60 15.44
N ALA A 64 -6.72 -5.99 14.31
CA ALA A 64 -5.63 -5.28 13.66
C ALA A 64 -5.79 -5.34 12.14
N ILE A 65 -5.05 -4.50 11.41
CA ILE A 65 -5.02 -4.51 9.95
C ILE A 65 -3.59 -4.83 9.51
N LYS A 66 -3.44 -5.84 8.67
CA LYS A 66 -2.18 -6.14 7.98
C LYS A 66 -2.15 -5.43 6.64
N ASN A 67 -1.05 -4.72 6.34
CA ASN A 67 -0.77 -4.22 5.00
C ASN A 67 -0.25 -5.39 4.14
N THR A 68 -1.02 -5.80 3.15
CA THR A 68 -0.65 -6.86 2.19
C THR A 68 -0.23 -6.29 0.83
N GLY A 69 -0.14 -4.98 0.73
CA GLY A 69 0.36 -4.26 -0.44
C GLY A 69 1.89 -4.26 -0.54
N ASN A 70 2.42 -3.48 -1.48
CA ASN A 70 3.85 -3.33 -1.71
C ASN A 70 4.40 -1.93 -1.39
N THR A 71 3.61 -1.10 -0.71
CA THR A 71 3.97 0.27 -0.33
C THR A 71 3.47 0.59 1.06
N ASP A 72 4.12 1.56 1.73
CA ASP A 72 3.65 2.07 3.01
C ASP A 72 2.26 2.68 2.85
N ALA A 73 1.35 2.35 3.75
CA ALA A 73 -0.03 2.78 3.69
C ALA A 73 -0.56 3.22 5.05
N TYR A 74 -1.38 4.28 5.07
CA TYR A 74 -2.28 4.56 6.17
C TYR A 74 -3.48 3.63 6.06
N LEU A 75 -3.90 3.09 7.21
CA LEU A 75 -4.96 2.10 7.29
C LEU A 75 -6.07 2.61 8.21
N ARG A 76 -7.31 2.40 7.79
CA ARG A 76 -8.49 2.65 8.63
C ARG A 76 -9.42 1.45 8.57
N LEU A 77 -10.24 1.33 9.60
CA LEU A 77 -11.30 0.34 9.64
C LEU A 77 -12.63 0.99 10.02
N ARG A 78 -13.71 0.35 9.57
CA ARG A 78 -15.08 0.73 9.88
C ARG A 78 -15.84 -0.49 10.38
N PHE A 79 -16.58 -0.31 11.47
CA PHE A 79 -17.48 -1.32 12.00
C PHE A 79 -18.89 -1.14 11.45
N VAL A 80 -19.49 -2.24 11.04
CA VAL A 80 -20.91 -2.31 10.73
C VAL A 80 -21.54 -3.36 11.63
N SER A 81 -22.56 -2.98 12.41
CA SER A 81 -23.27 -3.90 13.27
C SER A 81 -24.68 -4.15 12.75
N CYS A 82 -25.14 -5.36 12.90
CA CYS A 82 -26.53 -5.76 12.65
C CYS A 82 -26.95 -6.80 13.69
N TRP A 83 -28.25 -7.08 13.72
CA TRP A 83 -28.79 -8.18 14.51
C TRP A 83 -29.08 -9.37 13.61
N VAL A 84 -28.72 -10.56 14.07
CA VAL A 84 -28.97 -11.82 13.36
C VAL A 84 -29.72 -12.80 14.24
N ASN A 85 -30.50 -13.68 13.64
CA ASN A 85 -31.15 -14.80 14.32
C ASN A 85 -30.17 -15.96 14.57
N GLY A 86 -30.65 -17.06 15.15
CA GLY A 86 -29.82 -18.24 15.40
C GLY A 86 -29.30 -18.95 14.16
N ASN A 87 -29.81 -18.64 12.99
CA ASN A 87 -29.34 -19.15 11.69
C ASN A 87 -28.33 -18.23 11.00
N GLY A 88 -28.09 -17.02 11.57
CA GLY A 88 -27.23 -16.01 10.96
C GLY A 88 -27.92 -15.08 9.99
N ASP A 89 -29.25 -15.14 9.84
CA ASP A 89 -29.99 -14.24 8.97
C ASP A 89 -30.19 -12.89 9.64
N ILE A 90 -30.01 -11.81 8.89
CA ILE A 90 -30.23 -10.43 9.38
C ILE A 90 -31.71 -10.23 9.71
N VAL A 91 -31.99 -9.67 10.88
CA VAL A 91 -33.34 -9.33 11.32
C VAL A 91 -33.54 -7.81 11.31
N GLY A 92 -34.79 -7.37 11.18
CA GLY A 92 -35.17 -5.96 11.06
C GLY A 92 -35.11 -5.15 12.38
N LYS A 93 -34.34 -5.62 13.38
CA LYS A 93 -34.06 -4.87 14.60
C LYS A 93 -33.07 -3.77 14.32
N GLU A 94 -33.32 -2.56 14.80
CA GLU A 94 -32.41 -1.42 14.66
C GLU A 94 -31.04 -1.74 15.26
N SER A 95 -29.99 -1.48 14.50
CA SER A 95 -28.63 -1.73 14.96
C SER A 95 -28.15 -0.63 15.91
N GLU A 96 -27.42 -1.03 16.93
CA GLU A 96 -26.78 -0.11 17.85
C GLU A 96 -25.34 0.18 17.39
N PRO A 97 -24.82 1.42 17.62
CA PRO A 97 -23.43 1.72 17.39
C PRO A 97 -22.51 0.78 18.19
N VAL A 98 -21.44 0.35 17.58
CA VAL A 98 -20.41 -0.46 18.25
C VAL A 98 -19.66 0.44 19.22
N GLN A 99 -19.73 0.11 20.52
CA GLN A 99 -18.97 0.80 21.55
C GLN A 99 -17.76 -0.04 21.93
N LEU A 100 -16.57 0.53 21.75
CA LEU A 100 -15.33 -0.15 22.09
C LEU A 100 -14.35 0.80 22.80
N SER A 101 -13.49 0.23 23.61
CA SER A 101 -12.32 0.92 24.15
C SER A 101 -11.15 0.67 23.22
N PHE A 102 -10.56 1.74 22.68
CA PHE A 102 -9.50 1.64 21.67
C PHE A 102 -8.17 2.20 22.16
N SER A 103 -7.09 1.70 21.55
CA SER A 103 -5.72 2.11 21.82
C SER A 103 -5.47 3.56 21.38
N PRO A 104 -4.62 4.33 22.09
CA PRO A 104 -4.21 5.67 21.69
C PRO A 104 -3.44 5.71 20.34
N ASP A 105 -2.98 4.56 19.83
CA ASP A 105 -2.38 4.44 18.50
C ASP A 105 -3.40 4.62 17.36
N TRP A 106 -4.67 4.74 17.71
CA TRP A 106 -5.78 4.91 16.79
C TRP A 106 -6.56 6.19 17.09
N THR A 107 -7.07 6.80 16.05
CA THR A 107 -7.93 7.99 16.11
C THR A 107 -9.33 7.66 15.60
N ALA A 108 -10.35 7.98 16.37
CA ALA A 108 -11.74 7.85 15.94
C ALA A 108 -12.10 8.99 14.97
N LEU A 109 -12.60 8.64 13.78
CA LEU A 109 -13.04 9.60 12.75
C LEU A 109 -14.56 9.85 12.75
N GLY A 110 -15.31 9.20 13.64
CA GLY A 110 -16.78 9.18 13.63
C GLY A 110 -17.33 8.00 12.84
N ASP A 111 -18.66 7.80 12.88
CA ASP A 111 -19.40 6.75 12.16
C ASP A 111 -18.79 5.34 12.29
N ASN A 112 -18.35 4.97 13.49
CA ASN A 112 -17.67 3.72 13.80
C ASN A 112 -16.38 3.48 12.95
N THR A 113 -15.71 4.55 12.54
CA THR A 113 -14.48 4.51 11.74
C THR A 113 -13.29 4.91 12.60
N TYR A 114 -12.20 4.15 12.50
CA TYR A 114 -10.96 4.34 13.25
C TYR A 114 -9.77 4.27 12.31
N MET A 115 -8.85 5.22 12.41
CA MET A 115 -7.63 5.29 11.60
C MET A 115 -6.42 5.02 12.49
N TYR A 116 -5.49 4.23 12.01
CA TYR A 116 -4.19 4.03 12.64
C TYR A 116 -3.30 5.25 12.40
N ASN A 117 -2.65 5.75 13.46
CA ASN A 117 -1.99 7.06 13.45
C ASN A 117 -0.67 7.10 12.67
N SER A 118 -0.15 5.96 12.26
CA SER A 118 1.13 5.86 11.54
C SER A 118 1.00 5.03 10.26
N PRO A 119 1.81 5.30 9.24
CA PRO A 119 1.85 4.43 8.06
C PRO A 119 2.40 3.06 8.43
N VAL A 120 1.84 2.02 7.82
CA VAL A 120 2.20 0.61 8.02
C VAL A 120 2.99 0.14 6.80
N ALA A 121 4.18 -0.40 7.03
CA ALA A 121 5.03 -0.94 5.96
C ALA A 121 4.42 -2.21 5.32
N PRO A 122 4.85 -2.58 4.11
CA PRO A 122 4.47 -3.85 3.49
C PRO A 122 4.73 -5.04 4.43
N ASP A 123 3.76 -5.98 4.46
CA ASP A 123 3.76 -7.17 5.32
C ASP A 123 3.67 -6.94 6.84
N GLU A 124 3.71 -5.69 7.30
CA GLU A 124 3.51 -5.32 8.70
C GLU A 124 2.02 -5.19 9.04
N ALA A 125 1.72 -5.17 10.34
CA ALA A 125 0.38 -4.97 10.87
C ALA A 125 0.34 -3.79 11.86
N THR A 126 -0.84 -3.18 11.98
CA THR A 126 -1.12 -2.17 13.01
C THR A 126 -1.02 -2.80 14.41
N ALA A 127 -0.86 -1.97 15.42
CA ALA A 127 -1.14 -2.38 16.79
C ALA A 127 -2.63 -2.81 16.94
N ASN A 128 -2.91 -3.61 17.97
CA ASN A 128 -4.29 -3.99 18.29
C ASN A 128 -5.14 -2.73 18.56
N LEU A 129 -6.28 -2.63 17.89
CA LEU A 129 -7.23 -1.54 18.14
C LEU A 129 -7.77 -1.59 19.57
N LEU A 130 -8.12 -2.79 20.06
CA LEU A 130 -8.87 -2.95 21.31
C LEU A 130 -7.94 -2.89 22.52
N THR A 131 -8.32 -2.08 23.53
CA THR A 131 -7.73 -2.10 24.88
C THR A 131 -8.46 -3.05 25.83
N SER A 132 -9.71 -3.41 25.49
CA SER A 132 -10.50 -4.44 26.18
C SER A 132 -11.35 -5.19 25.15
N PRO A 133 -11.71 -6.47 25.41
CA PRO A 133 -12.50 -7.26 24.47
C PRO A 133 -13.84 -6.56 24.11
N LEU A 134 -14.18 -6.59 22.83
CA LEU A 134 -15.49 -6.15 22.33
C LEU A 134 -16.47 -7.31 22.50
N VAL A 135 -17.32 -7.22 23.53
CA VAL A 135 -18.36 -8.22 23.81
C VAL A 135 -19.56 -7.96 22.92
N LEU A 136 -20.00 -8.97 22.16
CA LEU A 136 -21.18 -8.91 21.32
C LEU A 136 -22.44 -9.14 22.15
N LYS A 137 -23.46 -8.33 21.88
CA LYS A 137 -24.71 -8.33 22.65
C LYS A 137 -25.63 -9.47 22.21
N LYS A 138 -26.44 -9.92 23.14
CA LYS A 138 -27.61 -10.78 22.90
C LYS A 138 -28.86 -10.04 23.31
N ASP A 139 -29.95 -10.23 22.57
CA ASP A 139 -31.24 -9.58 22.86
C ASP A 139 -32.40 -10.46 22.34
N THR A 140 -33.61 -9.95 22.46
CA THR A 140 -34.84 -10.58 21.94
C THR A 140 -35.48 -9.65 20.93
N TYR A 141 -35.95 -10.20 19.83
CA TYR A 141 -36.70 -9.50 18.80
C TYR A 141 -37.91 -10.32 18.35
N LEU A 142 -39.08 -9.76 18.43
CA LEU A 142 -40.35 -10.47 18.15
C LEU A 142 -40.56 -11.80 18.93
N GLY A 143 -40.01 -11.89 20.11
CA GLY A 143 -40.07 -13.08 20.97
C GLY A 143 -38.97 -14.11 20.72
N GLU A 144 -38.11 -13.90 19.74
CA GLU A 144 -36.99 -14.81 19.39
C GLU A 144 -35.63 -14.22 19.81
N PRO A 145 -34.66 -15.08 20.20
CA PRO A 145 -33.32 -14.63 20.55
C PRO A 145 -32.58 -14.12 19.32
N VAL A 146 -31.91 -12.98 19.46
CA VAL A 146 -31.08 -12.38 18.41
C VAL A 146 -29.69 -12.06 18.96
N TYR A 147 -28.72 -12.04 18.09
CA TYR A 147 -27.31 -11.85 18.40
C TYR A 147 -26.76 -10.67 17.60
N GLN A 148 -25.97 -9.85 18.23
CA GLN A 148 -25.25 -8.79 17.54
C GLN A 148 -24.15 -9.41 16.68
N ALA A 149 -24.17 -9.13 15.38
CA ALA A 149 -23.08 -9.39 14.45
C ALA A 149 -22.34 -8.09 14.16
N VAL A 150 -21.03 -8.14 14.13
CA VAL A 150 -20.16 -6.99 13.84
C VAL A 150 -19.19 -7.37 12.75
N GLU A 151 -19.34 -6.74 11.58
CA GLU A 151 -18.43 -6.86 10.46
C GLU A 151 -17.44 -5.70 10.47
N ILE A 152 -16.22 -5.98 10.01
CA ILE A 152 -15.10 -5.02 9.99
C ILE A 152 -14.61 -4.88 8.57
N PHE A 153 -14.67 -3.67 8.05
CA PHE A 153 -14.14 -3.30 6.74
C PHE A 153 -12.85 -2.53 6.94
N ALA A 154 -11.79 -2.93 6.24
CA ALA A 154 -10.53 -2.22 6.23
C ALA A 154 -10.31 -1.53 4.90
N GLU A 155 -9.73 -0.34 4.96
CA GLU A 155 -9.34 0.43 3.80
C GLU A 155 -7.91 0.94 4.00
N GLY A 156 -7.17 1.06 2.90
CA GLY A 156 -5.81 1.57 2.90
C GLY A 156 -5.62 2.66 1.85
N ILE A 157 -4.73 3.60 2.14
CA ILE A 157 -4.27 4.60 1.19
C ILE A 157 -2.75 4.72 1.30
N GLN A 158 -2.08 4.88 0.16
CA GLN A 158 -0.63 5.06 0.16
C GLN A 158 -0.21 6.27 1.00
N SER A 159 0.92 6.14 1.70
CA SER A 159 1.44 7.20 2.56
C SER A 159 2.06 8.36 1.78
N LYS A 160 2.35 8.17 0.50
CA LYS A 160 2.91 9.20 -0.40
C LYS A 160 2.07 9.31 -1.67
N PRO A 161 1.76 10.55 -2.11
CA PRO A 161 2.16 11.83 -1.52
C PRO A 161 1.49 12.07 -0.15
N ALA A 162 2.08 12.92 0.69
CA ALA A 162 1.63 13.15 2.07
C ALA A 162 0.18 13.70 2.17
N ASP A 163 -0.32 14.37 1.14
CA ASP A 163 -1.67 14.92 1.08
C ASP A 163 -2.74 13.90 0.61
N ALA A 164 -2.33 12.67 0.25
CA ALA A 164 -3.26 11.64 -0.24
C ALA A 164 -4.37 11.31 0.76
N VAL A 165 -4.02 11.20 2.05
CA VAL A 165 -4.99 10.91 3.12
C VAL A 165 -5.98 12.05 3.30
N LYS A 166 -5.49 13.30 3.28
CA LYS A 166 -6.37 14.48 3.37
C LYS A 166 -7.33 14.56 2.19
N GLN A 167 -6.84 14.31 0.98
CA GLN A 167 -7.68 14.34 -0.23
C GLN A 167 -8.74 13.25 -0.23
N ALA A 168 -8.41 12.04 0.23
CA ALA A 168 -9.30 10.89 0.19
C ALA A 168 -10.21 10.77 1.41
N TRP A 169 -9.70 11.08 2.61
CA TRP A 169 -10.43 10.85 3.87
C TRP A 169 -10.75 12.13 4.64
N GLY A 170 -10.28 13.29 4.17
CA GLY A 170 -10.51 14.58 4.84
C GLY A 170 -9.76 14.74 6.17
N VAL A 171 -8.75 13.91 6.43
CA VAL A 171 -7.98 13.88 7.68
C VAL A 171 -6.61 14.49 7.45
N ASP A 172 -6.24 15.47 8.28
CA ASP A 172 -4.87 15.99 8.32
C ASP A 172 -4.00 15.02 9.12
N ILE A 173 -2.86 14.64 8.53
CA ILE A 173 -1.82 13.84 9.18
C ILE A 173 -0.74 14.81 9.59
N GLU A 174 -0.39 14.80 10.85
CA GLU A 174 0.74 15.57 11.39
C GLU A 174 2.09 14.87 11.13
#